data_c4a4c910a3fe65a093d9d4880bde46d6
#
_entry.id   c4a4c910a3fe65a093d9d4880bde46d6
#
_cell.length_a   1.000
_cell.length_b   1.000
_cell.length_c   1.000
_cell.angle_alpha   90.00
_cell.angle_beta   90.00
_cell.angle_gamma   90.00
#
_symmetry.space_group_name_H-M   'P 1'
#
loop_
_entity.id
_entity.type
_entity.pdbx_description
1 polymer ?
#
loop_
_entity_poly.entity_id
_entity_poly.type
_entity_poly.pdbx_seq_one_letter_code
_entity_poly.pdbx_strand_id
1 'polypeptide(L)'
;MRAYLNKYRDQPKTLRAYTKEVERFLLWSVVARGKALSSLVVDGCEAYEDFLKNPDPRFVGERFSRNSPRWRPFASENLSPESQRYAVRALLAAFTWLVNVRYLAGNPWKAVNDSKIVQRETAMHIHRALPADLWRRLRNELDKRSDVDDDIKRARQWRVVRAALLLMGDSGLRREEAADAQRGKLRVSVNGSLERPVWELTVIGKRNKERTVPVSIATLEALKAHWSDRGRDFMAPTDLLNSSAPLLSPVAIPRTPASHVKHHQRSSEGEKGYSADGINRSISRMLTIIVETMDDLSLDERVILGAVNAHAMRQTFGTQSVADEVPVDVVQKVLGHASLQTTSIYVQAEKKRVLEEVAGYYARRANASTSGERGN
;
A
#
# COMPACT_ATOMS: atom_id res chain seq x y z
N MET A 1 -18.79 21.82 10.62
CA MET A 1 -17.81 20.90 10.01
C MET A 1 -16.54 20.72 10.83
N ARG A 2 -15.91 21.77 11.41
CA ARG A 2 -14.70 21.59 12.24
C ARG A 2 -14.94 20.61 13.41
N ALA A 3 -16.06 20.74 14.13
CA ALA A 3 -16.41 19.82 15.22
C ALA A 3 -16.60 18.37 14.77
N TYR A 4 -17.16 18.15 13.56
CA TYR A 4 -17.24 16.81 12.95
C TYR A 4 -15.85 16.23 12.70
N LEU A 5 -14.96 17.00 12.09
CA LEU A 5 -13.60 16.55 11.77
C LEU A 5 -12.78 16.27 13.03
N ASN A 6 -13.00 17.03 14.12
CA ASN A 6 -12.31 16.82 15.40
C ASN A 6 -12.58 15.44 16.01
N LYS A 7 -13.68 14.77 15.65
CA LYS A 7 -13.96 13.38 16.01
C LYS A 7 -12.85 12.39 15.56
N TYR A 8 -12.11 12.76 14.53
CA TYR A 8 -11.06 11.94 13.92
C TYR A 8 -9.64 12.41 14.27
N ARG A 9 -9.47 13.28 15.28
CA ARG A 9 -8.17 13.86 15.70
C ARG A 9 -7.10 12.79 15.95
N ASP A 10 -7.50 11.65 16.53
CA ASP A 10 -6.62 10.53 16.85
C ASP A 10 -6.44 9.56 15.67
N GLN A 11 -7.01 9.87 14.51
CA GLN A 11 -6.94 9.10 13.27
C GLN A 11 -6.45 9.98 12.11
N PRO A 12 -5.17 10.36 12.06
CA PRO A 12 -4.68 11.42 11.17
C PRO A 12 -4.92 11.14 9.68
N LYS A 13 -4.93 9.88 9.25
CA LYS A 13 -5.22 9.50 7.86
C LYS A 13 -6.70 9.69 7.53
N THR A 14 -7.59 9.27 8.41
CA THR A 14 -9.05 9.45 8.26
C THR A 14 -9.40 10.93 8.31
N LEU A 15 -8.82 11.67 9.26
CA LEU A 15 -8.99 13.11 9.38
C LEU A 15 -8.58 13.82 8.08
N ARG A 16 -7.39 13.54 7.56
CA ARG A 16 -6.92 14.13 6.28
C ARG A 16 -7.85 13.83 5.12
N ALA A 17 -8.29 12.57 5.00
CA ALA A 17 -9.15 12.15 3.91
C ALA A 17 -10.54 12.84 3.99
N TYR A 18 -11.15 12.86 5.18
CA TYR A 18 -12.45 13.52 5.37
C TYR A 18 -12.36 15.04 5.24
N THR A 19 -11.30 15.66 5.77
CA THR A 19 -11.04 17.09 5.58
C THR A 19 -11.00 17.43 4.10
N LYS A 20 -10.29 16.65 3.29
CA LYS A 20 -10.19 16.86 1.84
C LYS A 20 -11.56 16.83 1.16
N GLU A 21 -12.40 15.83 1.44
CA GLU A 21 -13.69 15.71 0.77
C GLU A 21 -14.69 16.77 1.27
N VAL A 22 -14.71 17.06 2.56
CA VAL A 22 -15.52 18.14 3.14
C VAL A 22 -15.12 19.51 2.59
N GLU A 23 -13.82 19.78 2.46
CA GLU A 23 -13.30 21.04 1.92
C GLU A 23 -13.67 21.22 0.44
N ARG A 24 -13.52 20.17 -0.38
CA ARG A 24 -13.93 20.17 -1.79
C ARG A 24 -15.40 20.52 -1.95
N PHE A 25 -16.24 19.87 -1.17
CA PHE A 25 -17.68 20.11 -1.20
C PHE A 25 -18.06 21.52 -0.74
N LEU A 26 -17.45 22.00 0.35
CA LEU A 26 -17.68 23.38 0.83
C LEU A 26 -17.27 24.43 -0.20
N LEU A 27 -16.09 24.27 -0.80
CA LEU A 27 -15.62 25.19 -1.84
C LEU A 27 -16.57 25.19 -3.05
N TRP A 28 -16.98 24.03 -3.51
CA TRP A 28 -17.92 23.93 -4.61
C TRP A 28 -19.29 24.55 -4.26
N SER A 29 -19.83 24.25 -3.08
CA SER A 29 -21.12 24.76 -2.63
C SER A 29 -21.12 26.30 -2.58
N VAL A 30 -20.07 26.91 -2.05
CA VAL A 30 -19.96 28.34 -1.89
C VAL A 30 -19.57 29.03 -3.22
N VAL A 31 -18.53 28.52 -3.89
CA VAL A 31 -17.95 29.21 -5.07
C VAL A 31 -18.75 28.94 -6.34
N ALA A 32 -19.19 27.69 -6.56
CA ALA A 32 -19.91 27.32 -7.78
C ALA A 32 -21.43 27.49 -7.67
N ARG A 33 -21.99 27.32 -6.46
CA ARG A 33 -23.45 27.33 -6.26
C ARG A 33 -23.94 28.55 -5.46
N GLY A 34 -23.07 29.28 -4.78
CA GLY A 34 -23.45 30.40 -3.90
C GLY A 34 -24.36 29.99 -2.73
N LYS A 35 -24.32 28.69 -2.33
CA LYS A 35 -25.21 28.10 -1.31
C LYS A 35 -24.46 27.71 -0.03
N ALA A 36 -25.11 27.99 1.11
CA ALA A 36 -24.68 27.48 2.39
C ALA A 36 -25.02 25.98 2.52
N LEU A 37 -24.31 25.21 3.39
CA LEU A 37 -24.59 23.81 3.64
C LEU A 37 -26.02 23.53 4.08
N SER A 38 -26.61 24.44 4.89
CA SER A 38 -27.97 24.32 5.43
C SER A 38 -29.06 24.48 4.39
N SER A 39 -28.74 25.05 3.23
CA SER A 39 -29.70 25.26 2.12
C SER A 39 -29.52 24.29 0.96
N LEU A 40 -28.68 23.26 1.16
CA LEU A 40 -28.47 22.20 0.16
C LEU A 40 -29.56 21.13 0.33
N VAL A 41 -30.24 20.85 -0.77
CA VAL A 41 -31.26 19.82 -0.95
C VAL A 41 -30.74 18.72 -1.88
N VAL A 42 -31.53 17.72 -2.18
CA VAL A 42 -31.15 16.56 -3.01
C VAL A 42 -30.53 16.95 -4.34
N ASP A 43 -31.18 17.89 -5.08
CA ASP A 43 -30.67 18.38 -6.37
C ASP A 43 -29.25 18.96 -6.29
N GLY A 44 -28.91 19.58 -5.14
CA GLY A 44 -27.56 20.06 -4.89
C GLY A 44 -26.55 18.93 -4.68
N CYS A 45 -26.97 17.83 -4.08
CA CYS A 45 -26.13 16.64 -3.90
C CYS A 45 -25.89 15.92 -5.23
N GLU A 46 -26.92 15.75 -6.05
CA GLU A 46 -26.82 15.18 -7.41
C GLU A 46 -25.92 16.03 -8.31
N ALA A 47 -26.10 17.36 -8.29
CA ALA A 47 -25.23 18.28 -9.02
C ALA A 47 -23.76 18.20 -8.58
N TYR A 48 -23.46 17.86 -7.32
CA TYR A 48 -22.10 17.61 -6.87
C TYR A 48 -21.55 16.28 -7.36
N GLU A 49 -22.38 15.23 -7.43
CA GLU A 49 -21.95 13.96 -8.05
C GLU A 49 -21.55 14.14 -9.51
N ASP A 50 -22.34 14.91 -10.27
CA ASP A 50 -22.01 15.23 -11.66
C ASP A 50 -20.74 16.09 -11.75
N PHE A 51 -20.57 17.03 -10.84
CA PHE A 51 -19.33 17.81 -10.74
C PHE A 51 -18.11 16.95 -10.43
N LEU A 52 -18.24 15.90 -9.60
CA LEU A 52 -17.14 14.97 -9.31
C LEU A 52 -16.71 14.14 -10.53
N LYS A 53 -17.63 13.87 -11.47
CA LYS A 53 -17.33 13.17 -12.73
C LYS A 53 -16.49 14.04 -13.67
N ASN A 54 -16.78 15.34 -13.70
CA ASN A 54 -16.09 16.33 -14.55
C ASN A 54 -15.96 17.67 -13.81
N PRO A 55 -14.94 17.81 -12.92
CA PRO A 55 -14.74 19.04 -12.17
C PRO A 55 -14.42 20.22 -13.08
N ASP A 56 -15.04 21.38 -12.80
CA ASP A 56 -14.76 22.63 -13.49
C ASP A 56 -13.24 22.95 -13.43
N PRO A 57 -12.59 23.32 -14.54
CA PRO A 57 -11.15 23.61 -14.61
C PRO A 57 -10.66 24.60 -13.55
N ARG A 58 -11.50 25.52 -13.08
CA ARG A 58 -11.16 26.46 -12.00
C ARG A 58 -10.81 25.77 -10.67
N PHE A 59 -11.31 24.55 -10.46
CA PHE A 59 -11.05 23.72 -9.27
C PHE A 59 -9.93 22.72 -9.46
N VAL A 60 -9.37 22.60 -10.67
CA VAL A 60 -8.35 21.63 -11.03
C VAL A 60 -6.98 22.33 -11.17
N GLY A 61 -5.92 21.67 -10.73
CA GLY A 61 -4.56 22.19 -10.89
C GLY A 61 -3.51 21.25 -10.29
N GLU A 62 -2.26 21.61 -10.53
CA GLU A 62 -1.13 20.86 -9.96
C GLU A 62 -1.15 20.83 -8.43
N ARG A 63 -0.43 19.87 -7.85
CA ARG A 63 -0.32 19.70 -6.39
C ARG A 63 0.56 20.77 -5.78
N PHE A 64 -0.04 21.79 -5.24
CA PHE A 64 0.62 22.81 -4.42
C PHE A 64 0.30 22.64 -2.94
N SER A 65 1.11 23.28 -2.08
CA SER A 65 0.79 23.44 -0.66
C SER A 65 -0.55 24.16 -0.49
N ARG A 66 -1.33 23.80 0.54
CA ARG A 66 -2.63 24.43 0.84
C ARG A 66 -2.54 25.96 1.01
N ASN A 67 -1.40 26.47 1.44
CA ASN A 67 -1.17 27.91 1.62
C ASN A 67 -0.73 28.62 0.33
N SER A 68 -0.57 27.92 -0.79
CA SER A 68 -0.19 28.50 -2.06
C SER A 68 -1.41 29.10 -2.76
N PRO A 69 -1.32 30.29 -3.39
CA PRO A 69 -2.40 30.84 -4.22
C PRO A 69 -2.69 29.98 -5.46
N ARG A 70 -1.75 29.13 -5.84
CA ARG A 70 -1.90 28.15 -6.95
C ARG A 70 -2.60 26.87 -6.52
N TRP A 71 -2.87 26.69 -5.22
CA TRP A 71 -3.54 25.48 -4.75
C TRP A 71 -4.95 25.33 -5.33
N ARG A 72 -5.27 24.14 -5.76
CA ARG A 72 -6.61 23.74 -6.22
C ARG A 72 -7.05 22.47 -5.52
N PRO A 73 -8.37 22.25 -5.28
CA PRO A 73 -8.86 21.10 -4.55
C PRO A 73 -8.74 19.78 -5.32
N PHE A 74 -8.65 19.81 -6.63
CA PHE A 74 -8.51 18.63 -7.49
C PHE A 74 -7.18 18.68 -8.23
N ALA A 75 -6.48 17.53 -8.24
CA ALA A 75 -5.21 17.38 -8.96
C ALA A 75 -5.38 16.69 -10.33
N SER A 76 -6.61 16.36 -10.72
CA SER A 76 -6.96 15.71 -11.97
C SER A 76 -8.37 16.10 -12.36
N GLU A 77 -8.61 16.24 -13.65
CA GLU A 77 -9.92 16.52 -14.24
C GLU A 77 -10.88 15.33 -14.12
N ASN A 78 -10.36 14.13 -13.96
CA ASN A 78 -11.15 12.91 -13.83
C ASN A 78 -10.89 12.23 -12.50
N LEU A 79 -11.91 12.11 -11.67
CA LEU A 79 -11.85 11.25 -10.49
C LEU A 79 -12.27 9.82 -10.86
N SER A 80 -11.53 8.84 -10.32
CA SER A 80 -11.97 7.45 -10.48
C SER A 80 -13.33 7.23 -9.81
N PRO A 81 -14.15 6.29 -10.30
CA PRO A 81 -15.44 5.95 -9.69
C PRO A 81 -15.34 5.61 -8.20
N GLU A 82 -14.23 4.98 -7.77
CA GLU A 82 -13.96 4.69 -6.37
C GLU A 82 -13.74 5.96 -5.54
N SER A 83 -13.04 6.94 -6.11
CA SER A 83 -12.81 8.25 -5.45
C SER A 83 -14.10 9.05 -5.35
N GLN A 84 -14.95 9.00 -6.36
CA GLN A 84 -16.27 9.64 -6.35
C GLN A 84 -17.15 9.02 -5.25
N ARG A 85 -17.27 7.69 -5.21
CA ARG A 85 -17.99 6.96 -4.14
C ARG A 85 -17.44 7.27 -2.75
N TYR A 86 -16.13 7.36 -2.62
CA TYR A 86 -15.52 7.72 -1.34
C TYR A 86 -15.92 9.12 -0.90
N ALA A 87 -15.94 10.10 -1.81
CA ALA A 87 -16.36 11.47 -1.53
C ALA A 87 -17.81 11.50 -1.05
N VAL A 88 -18.73 10.84 -1.76
CA VAL A 88 -20.16 10.74 -1.39
C VAL A 88 -20.34 10.09 -0.01
N ARG A 89 -19.64 8.98 0.28
CA ARG A 89 -19.69 8.32 1.60
C ARG A 89 -19.18 9.22 2.73
N ALA A 90 -18.11 9.97 2.48
CA ALA A 90 -17.58 10.91 3.46
C ALA A 90 -18.58 12.03 3.76
N LEU A 91 -19.25 12.55 2.73
CA LEU A 91 -20.29 13.59 2.86
C LEU A 91 -21.56 13.03 3.52
N LEU A 92 -22.02 11.85 3.12
CA LEU A 92 -23.14 11.16 3.78
C LEU A 92 -22.90 11.03 5.29
N ALA A 93 -21.70 10.61 5.70
CA ALA A 93 -21.33 10.51 7.10
C ALA A 93 -21.28 11.88 7.81
N ALA A 94 -20.77 12.90 7.15
CA ALA A 94 -20.70 14.27 7.67
C ALA A 94 -22.10 14.88 7.88
N PHE A 95 -22.98 14.73 6.89
CA PHE A 95 -24.36 15.21 6.97
C PHE A 95 -25.19 14.42 7.98
N THR A 96 -25.00 13.11 8.09
CA THR A 96 -25.62 12.30 9.16
C THR A 96 -25.24 12.84 10.54
N TRP A 97 -23.97 13.20 10.73
CA TRP A 97 -23.52 13.81 11.99
C TRP A 97 -24.19 15.17 12.23
N LEU A 98 -24.34 16.02 11.19
CA LEU A 98 -25.02 17.33 11.29
C LEU A 98 -26.50 17.19 11.69
N VAL A 99 -27.18 16.15 11.21
CA VAL A 99 -28.55 15.82 11.64
C VAL A 99 -28.57 15.36 13.11
N ASN A 100 -27.63 14.49 13.51
CA ASN A 100 -27.55 13.98 14.88
C ASN A 100 -27.28 15.07 15.92
N VAL A 101 -26.56 16.13 15.54
CA VAL A 101 -26.33 17.30 16.40
C VAL A 101 -27.40 18.40 16.20
N ARG A 102 -28.49 18.10 15.50
CA ARG A 102 -29.64 18.99 15.25
C ARG A 102 -29.29 20.28 14.50
N TYR A 103 -28.21 20.26 13.71
CA TYR A 103 -27.87 21.40 12.84
C TYR A 103 -28.67 21.37 11.54
N LEU A 104 -29.03 20.20 11.05
CA LEU A 104 -29.88 19.96 9.88
C LEU A 104 -31.10 19.14 10.29
N ALA A 105 -32.23 19.41 9.66
CA ALA A 105 -33.45 18.62 9.87
C ALA A 105 -33.38 17.24 9.21
N GLY A 106 -32.69 17.12 8.08
CA GLY A 106 -32.53 15.88 7.31
C GLY A 106 -31.19 15.80 6.59
N ASN A 107 -30.84 14.62 6.15
CA ASN A 107 -29.64 14.39 5.35
C ASN A 107 -30.02 14.16 3.88
N PRO A 108 -29.81 15.16 2.99
CA PRO A 108 -30.19 15.04 1.58
C PRO A 108 -29.43 13.94 0.83
N TRP A 109 -28.21 13.59 1.27
CA TRP A 109 -27.43 12.52 0.67
C TRP A 109 -28.08 11.12 0.82
N LYS A 110 -29.04 10.92 1.73
CA LYS A 110 -29.77 9.66 1.86
C LYS A 110 -30.77 9.43 0.71
N ALA A 111 -31.22 10.48 0.08
CA ALA A 111 -32.16 10.42 -1.03
C ALA A 111 -31.46 10.37 -2.39
N VAL A 112 -30.18 10.66 -2.45
CA VAL A 112 -29.38 10.50 -3.66
C VAL A 112 -29.24 9.00 -3.92
N ASN A 113 -29.75 8.54 -5.05
CA ASN A 113 -29.59 7.16 -5.48
C ASN A 113 -28.10 6.88 -5.65
N ASP A 114 -27.62 5.86 -4.97
CA ASP A 114 -26.26 5.34 -5.23
C ASP A 114 -26.21 5.05 -6.73
N SER A 115 -25.50 5.89 -7.48
CA SER A 115 -25.41 5.75 -8.93
C SER A 115 -25.13 4.27 -9.18
N LYS A 116 -25.90 3.64 -10.08
CA LYS A 116 -25.75 2.22 -10.47
C LYS A 116 -24.35 2.01 -11.06
N ILE A 117 -23.36 2.23 -10.24
CA ILE A 117 -22.01 1.84 -10.53
C ILE A 117 -22.09 0.33 -10.48
N VAL A 118 -22.11 -0.26 -11.66
CA VAL A 118 -21.88 -1.69 -11.85
C VAL A 118 -20.97 -2.09 -10.70
N GLN A 119 -21.48 -2.92 -9.77
CA GLN A 119 -20.62 -3.63 -8.86
C GLN A 119 -19.69 -4.42 -9.80
N ARG A 120 -18.63 -3.74 -10.27
CA ARG A 120 -17.49 -4.52 -10.67
C ARG A 120 -17.26 -5.38 -9.46
N GLU A 121 -17.51 -6.68 -9.62
CA GLU A 121 -17.05 -7.67 -8.68
C GLU A 121 -15.78 -7.11 -8.10
N THR A 122 -15.65 -7.14 -6.81
CA THR A 122 -14.45 -6.67 -6.14
C THR A 122 -13.33 -7.63 -6.56
N ALA A 123 -13.06 -7.64 -7.86
CA ALA A 123 -11.86 -8.15 -8.46
C ALA A 123 -10.78 -7.28 -7.84
N MET A 124 -10.47 -7.62 -6.58
CA MET A 124 -9.32 -7.04 -5.91
C MET A 124 -8.20 -7.23 -6.93
N HIS A 125 -7.47 -6.17 -7.20
CA HIS A 125 -6.46 -6.10 -8.24
C HIS A 125 -5.34 -7.13 -7.99
N ILE A 126 -5.68 -8.42 -8.02
CA ILE A 126 -4.78 -9.58 -7.93
C ILE A 126 -3.75 -9.50 -9.07
N HIS A 127 -4.14 -8.87 -10.19
CA HIS A 127 -3.25 -8.53 -11.30
C HIS A 127 -2.03 -7.67 -10.90
N ARG A 128 -1.92 -7.23 -9.65
CA ARG A 128 -0.75 -6.52 -9.13
C ARG A 128 0.21 -7.40 -8.36
N ALA A 129 -0.16 -8.64 -8.02
CA ALA A 129 0.77 -9.60 -7.45
C ALA A 129 1.83 -9.96 -8.50
N LEU A 130 3.08 -10.07 -8.07
CA LEU A 130 4.15 -10.51 -8.96
C LEU A 130 3.99 -12.02 -9.23
N PRO A 131 4.16 -12.47 -10.49
CA PRO A 131 4.35 -13.87 -10.82
C PRO A 131 5.51 -14.47 -10.03
N ALA A 132 5.44 -15.76 -9.69
CA ALA A 132 6.44 -16.43 -8.86
C ALA A 132 7.86 -16.31 -9.41
N ASP A 133 8.00 -16.52 -10.71
CA ASP A 133 9.30 -16.41 -11.38
C ASP A 133 9.84 -14.97 -11.33
N LEU A 134 9.01 -13.99 -11.64
CA LEU A 134 9.41 -12.59 -11.61
C LEU A 134 9.78 -12.15 -10.19
N TRP A 135 9.05 -12.61 -9.17
CA TRP A 135 9.38 -12.36 -7.77
C TRP A 135 10.73 -12.97 -7.39
N ARG A 136 10.98 -14.22 -7.80
CA ARG A 136 12.26 -14.90 -7.57
C ARG A 136 13.41 -14.16 -8.25
N ARG A 137 13.26 -13.74 -9.51
CA ARG A 137 14.28 -12.99 -10.27
C ARG A 137 14.53 -11.61 -9.63
N LEU A 138 13.50 -10.91 -9.21
CA LEU A 138 13.62 -9.64 -8.49
C LEU A 138 14.41 -9.81 -7.19
N ARG A 139 14.15 -10.87 -6.40
CA ARG A 139 14.91 -11.16 -5.17
C ARG A 139 16.38 -11.37 -5.47
N ASN A 140 16.70 -12.21 -6.45
CA ASN A 140 18.09 -12.47 -6.85
C ASN A 140 18.81 -11.19 -7.31
N GLU A 141 18.12 -10.32 -8.04
CA GLU A 141 18.68 -9.04 -8.48
C GLU A 141 18.92 -8.09 -7.30
N LEU A 142 18.01 -8.06 -6.33
CA LEU A 142 18.20 -7.29 -5.11
C LEU A 142 19.36 -7.82 -4.27
N ASP A 143 19.53 -9.13 -4.18
CA ASP A 143 20.67 -9.76 -3.50
C ASP A 143 21.98 -9.34 -4.15
N LYS A 144 22.09 -9.50 -5.48
CA LYS A 144 23.25 -9.11 -6.26
C LYS A 144 23.62 -7.63 -6.05
N ARG A 145 22.65 -6.72 -6.17
CA ARG A 145 22.92 -5.27 -6.02
C ARG A 145 23.25 -4.86 -4.60
N SER A 146 22.74 -5.59 -3.63
CA SER A 146 23.04 -5.34 -2.21
C SER A 146 24.51 -5.66 -1.88
N ASP A 147 25.11 -6.60 -2.58
CA ASP A 147 26.47 -7.10 -2.31
C ASP A 147 27.54 -6.46 -3.19
N VAL A 148 27.23 -6.09 -4.43
CA VAL A 148 28.21 -5.80 -5.50
C VAL A 148 28.21 -4.32 -5.96
N ASP A 149 27.34 -3.43 -5.42
CA ASP A 149 27.34 -2.03 -5.87
C ASP A 149 28.57 -1.29 -5.34
N ASP A 150 29.43 -0.78 -6.25
CA ASP A 150 30.65 -0.03 -5.93
C ASP A 150 30.37 1.30 -5.20
N ASP A 151 29.17 1.87 -5.37
CA ASP A 151 28.75 3.04 -4.59
C ASP A 151 28.14 2.59 -3.26
N ILE A 152 28.94 2.73 -2.18
CA ILE A 152 28.52 2.41 -0.81
C ILE A 152 27.15 3.01 -0.44
N LYS A 153 26.87 4.24 -0.88
CA LYS A 153 25.57 4.88 -0.58
C LYS A 153 24.43 4.20 -1.31
N ARG A 154 24.67 3.75 -2.53
CA ARG A 154 23.69 3.02 -3.32
C ARG A 154 23.52 1.60 -2.81
N ALA A 155 24.59 0.90 -2.48
CA ALA A 155 24.55 -0.41 -1.85
C ALA A 155 23.70 -0.40 -0.55
N ARG A 156 23.88 0.61 0.31
CA ARG A 156 23.05 0.80 1.52
C ARG A 156 21.57 1.04 1.17
N GLN A 157 21.26 1.74 0.09
CA GLN A 157 19.88 1.91 -0.36
C GLN A 157 19.28 0.61 -0.88
N TRP A 158 20.06 -0.21 -1.60
CA TRP A 158 19.63 -1.54 -2.03
C TRP A 158 19.31 -2.43 -0.84
N ARG A 159 20.17 -2.49 0.18
CA ARG A 159 19.96 -3.30 1.39
C ARG A 159 18.68 -2.92 2.15
N VAL A 160 18.41 -1.63 2.33
CA VAL A 160 17.16 -1.23 3.01
C VAL A 160 15.92 -1.51 2.18
N VAL A 161 15.99 -1.35 0.85
CA VAL A 161 14.86 -1.67 -0.04
C VAL A 161 14.63 -3.17 -0.10
N ARG A 162 15.69 -3.98 -0.17
CA ARG A 162 15.62 -5.44 -0.06
C ARG A 162 14.92 -5.86 1.23
N ALA A 163 15.35 -5.33 2.38
CA ALA A 163 14.73 -5.63 3.66
C ALA A 163 13.23 -5.22 3.70
N ALA A 164 12.89 -4.06 3.14
CA ALA A 164 11.49 -3.60 3.07
C ALA A 164 10.62 -4.47 2.16
N LEU A 165 11.13 -4.85 0.98
CA LEU A 165 10.41 -5.71 0.03
C LEU A 165 10.19 -7.11 0.62
N LEU A 166 11.19 -7.70 1.28
CA LEU A 166 11.08 -9.01 1.91
C LEU A 166 10.11 -8.98 3.11
N LEU A 167 10.12 -7.95 3.96
CA LEU A 167 9.12 -7.80 5.03
C LEU A 167 7.69 -7.79 4.50
N MET A 168 7.45 -7.23 3.32
CA MET A 168 6.12 -7.17 2.73
C MET A 168 5.80 -8.39 1.86
N GLY A 169 6.77 -8.90 1.11
CA GLY A 169 6.60 -9.98 0.15
C GLY A 169 6.77 -11.39 0.74
N ASP A 170 7.56 -11.54 1.81
CA ASP A 170 7.77 -12.82 2.48
C ASP A 170 7.03 -12.95 3.83
N SER A 171 6.65 -11.83 4.45
CA SER A 171 5.94 -11.83 5.73
C SER A 171 4.56 -11.16 5.66
N GLY A 172 4.16 -10.69 4.49
CA GLY A 172 2.83 -10.13 4.23
C GLY A 172 2.50 -8.85 4.99
N LEU A 173 3.49 -8.05 5.42
CA LEU A 173 3.26 -6.81 6.14
C LEU A 173 2.60 -5.75 5.26
N ARG A 174 1.73 -4.93 5.87
CA ARG A 174 1.31 -3.68 5.26
C ARG A 174 2.45 -2.66 5.30
N ARG A 175 2.46 -1.73 4.38
CA ARG A 175 3.46 -0.65 4.31
C ARG A 175 3.64 0.10 5.63
N GLU A 176 2.54 0.42 6.28
CA GLU A 176 2.53 1.08 7.58
C GLU A 176 3.12 0.18 8.68
N GLU A 177 2.77 -1.11 8.67
CA GLU A 177 3.30 -2.08 9.63
C GLU A 177 4.81 -2.27 9.45
N ALA A 178 5.30 -2.31 8.21
CA ALA A 178 6.74 -2.37 7.93
C ALA A 178 7.48 -1.08 8.36
N ALA A 179 6.84 0.08 8.23
CA ALA A 179 7.39 1.36 8.67
C ALA A 179 7.46 1.50 10.20
N ASP A 180 6.49 0.94 10.90
CA ASP A 180 6.35 1.02 12.35
C ASP A 180 6.99 -0.18 13.08
N ALA A 181 7.53 -1.16 12.33
CA ALA A 181 8.14 -2.36 12.87
C ALA A 181 9.41 -2.03 13.68
N GLN A 182 9.49 -2.60 14.89
CA GLN A 182 10.56 -2.35 15.86
C GLN A 182 11.37 -3.62 16.14
N ARG A 183 12.66 -3.46 16.43
CA ARG A 183 13.56 -4.57 16.73
C ARG A 183 13.12 -5.40 17.93
N GLY A 184 12.68 -4.77 19.01
CA GLY A 184 12.22 -5.44 20.23
C GLY A 184 10.92 -6.26 20.05
N LYS A 185 10.22 -6.10 18.93
CA LYS A 185 9.03 -6.88 18.57
C LYS A 185 9.35 -8.10 17.67
N LEU A 186 10.61 -8.24 17.25
CA LEU A 186 11.10 -9.37 16.46
C LEU A 186 11.84 -10.35 17.39
N ARG A 187 11.34 -11.57 17.54
CA ARG A 187 11.82 -12.57 18.48
C ARG A 187 11.89 -13.95 17.84
N VAL A 188 12.71 -14.84 18.42
CA VAL A 188 12.63 -16.26 18.10
C VAL A 188 11.35 -16.81 18.72
N SER A 189 10.57 -17.55 17.93
CA SER A 189 9.33 -18.18 18.37
C SER A 189 9.63 -19.35 19.32
N VAL A 190 8.83 -19.46 20.35
CA VAL A 190 8.86 -20.63 21.24
C VAL A 190 8.35 -21.91 20.56
N ASN A 191 7.67 -21.77 19.42
CA ASN A 191 7.12 -22.88 18.65
C ASN A 191 8.10 -23.44 17.59
N GLY A 192 9.29 -22.83 17.45
CA GLY A 192 10.36 -23.33 16.59
C GLY A 192 11.22 -24.39 17.30
N SER A 193 11.89 -25.24 16.52
CA SER A 193 12.93 -26.13 17.07
C SER A 193 14.27 -25.38 17.15
N LEU A 194 15.21 -25.90 17.97
CA LEU A 194 16.57 -25.38 18.02
C LEU A 194 17.30 -25.50 16.67
N GLU A 195 16.98 -26.55 15.91
CA GLU A 195 17.56 -26.82 14.59
C GLU A 195 16.97 -25.94 13.49
N ARG A 196 15.72 -25.54 13.66
CA ARG A 196 14.97 -24.67 12.70
C ARG A 196 14.26 -23.55 13.45
N PRO A 197 14.99 -22.52 13.89
CA PRO A 197 14.40 -21.41 14.62
C PRO A 197 13.44 -20.64 13.69
N VAL A 198 12.22 -20.48 14.14
CA VAL A 198 11.21 -19.63 13.49
C VAL A 198 11.27 -18.25 14.13
N TRP A 199 11.49 -17.23 13.34
CA TRP A 199 11.41 -15.84 13.79
C TRP A 199 10.00 -15.30 13.60
N GLU A 200 9.54 -14.54 14.55
CA GLU A 200 8.23 -13.93 14.54
C GLU A 200 8.29 -12.45 14.90
N LEU A 201 7.52 -11.65 14.18
CA LEU A 201 7.39 -10.23 14.37
C LEU A 201 5.97 -9.89 14.83
N THR A 202 5.85 -9.24 15.98
CA THR A 202 4.58 -8.70 16.45
C THR A 202 4.32 -7.35 15.81
N VAL A 203 3.17 -7.21 15.14
CA VAL A 203 2.77 -5.98 14.45
C VAL A 203 1.38 -5.51 14.90
N ILE A 204 1.18 -4.19 14.91
CA ILE A 204 -0.10 -3.57 15.20
C ILE A 204 -0.76 -3.17 13.90
N GLY A 205 -1.86 -3.82 13.57
CA GLY A 205 -2.63 -3.59 12.36
C GLY A 205 -3.73 -2.54 12.51
N LYS A 206 -4.60 -2.47 11.50
CA LYS A 206 -5.76 -1.56 11.50
C LYS A 206 -6.65 -1.80 12.73
N ARG A 207 -7.16 -0.72 13.32
CA ARG A 207 -7.97 -0.72 14.56
C ARG A 207 -7.20 -1.22 15.80
N ASN A 208 -5.90 -1.00 15.83
CA ASN A 208 -5.03 -1.39 16.94
C ASN A 208 -5.05 -2.90 17.26
N LYS A 209 -5.29 -3.74 16.25
CA LYS A 209 -5.25 -5.20 16.41
C LYS A 209 -3.83 -5.69 16.28
N GLU A 210 -3.32 -6.29 17.34
CA GLU A 210 -2.04 -6.96 17.36
C GLU A 210 -2.12 -8.31 16.67
N ARG A 211 -1.09 -8.69 15.91
CA ARG A 211 -0.88 -10.02 15.38
C ARG A 211 0.60 -10.31 15.23
N THR A 212 0.93 -11.58 15.21
CA THR A 212 2.28 -12.08 14.97
C THR A 212 2.38 -12.61 13.54
N VAL A 213 3.48 -12.30 12.86
CA VAL A 213 3.77 -12.78 11.51
C VAL A 213 5.12 -13.48 11.49
N PRO A 214 5.28 -14.59 10.76
CA PRO A 214 6.56 -15.27 10.60
C PRO A 214 7.50 -14.41 9.76
N VAL A 215 8.79 -14.47 10.06
CA VAL A 215 9.85 -13.78 9.32
C VAL A 215 10.83 -14.81 8.78
N SER A 216 11.04 -14.82 7.47
CA SER A 216 11.96 -15.74 6.80
C SER A 216 13.41 -15.43 7.15
N ILE A 217 14.29 -16.45 7.06
CA ILE A 217 15.73 -16.27 7.26
C ILE A 217 16.30 -15.23 6.27
N ALA A 218 15.86 -15.25 5.02
CA ALA A 218 16.28 -14.26 4.02
C ALA A 218 15.91 -12.82 4.43
N THR A 219 14.72 -12.63 5.01
CA THR A 219 14.29 -11.33 5.56
C THR A 219 15.14 -10.93 6.76
N LEU A 220 15.45 -11.88 7.64
CA LEU A 220 16.31 -11.65 8.80
C LEU A 220 17.72 -11.20 8.38
N GLU A 221 18.34 -11.89 7.43
CA GLU A 221 19.67 -11.53 6.91
C GLU A 221 19.66 -10.15 6.21
N ALA A 222 18.60 -9.83 5.48
CA ALA A 222 18.45 -8.51 4.90
C ALA A 222 18.36 -7.40 5.97
N LEU A 223 17.66 -7.66 7.07
CA LEU A 223 17.58 -6.74 8.20
C LEU A 223 18.93 -6.59 8.91
N LYS A 224 19.67 -7.68 9.12
CA LYS A 224 21.02 -7.64 9.70
C LYS A 224 21.97 -6.78 8.86
N ALA A 225 21.98 -7.00 7.52
CA ALA A 225 22.80 -6.22 6.60
C ALA A 225 22.46 -4.73 6.66
N HIS A 226 21.17 -4.39 6.66
CA HIS A 226 20.72 -3.00 6.81
C HIS A 226 21.12 -2.39 8.16
N TRP A 227 21.09 -3.15 9.25
CA TRP A 227 21.50 -2.67 10.57
C TRP A 227 23.01 -2.44 10.67
N SER A 228 23.82 -3.30 10.05
CA SER A 228 25.25 -3.12 9.92
C SER A 228 25.59 -1.79 9.20
N ASP A 229 24.82 -1.39 8.17
CA ASP A 229 24.97 -0.10 7.50
C ASP A 229 24.74 1.11 8.42
N ARG A 230 24.00 0.91 9.50
CA ARG A 230 23.73 1.91 10.54
C ARG A 230 24.79 1.90 11.65
N GLY A 231 25.82 1.05 11.54
CA GLY A 231 26.83 0.85 12.58
C GLY A 231 26.28 0.17 13.84
N ARG A 232 25.22 -0.64 13.71
CA ARG A 232 24.57 -1.34 14.83
C ARG A 232 24.65 -2.86 14.68
N ASP A 233 24.86 -3.52 15.80
CA ASP A 233 24.73 -4.97 15.88
C ASP A 233 23.26 -5.36 16.05
N PHE A 234 22.71 -6.03 15.05
CA PHE A 234 21.33 -6.52 15.08
C PHE A 234 21.07 -7.54 16.19
N MET A 235 22.10 -8.27 16.59
CA MET A 235 22.00 -9.33 17.60
C MET A 235 22.41 -8.87 18.99
N ALA A 236 22.79 -7.60 19.17
CA ALA A 236 23.20 -7.06 20.47
C ALA A 236 22.09 -7.27 21.53
N PRO A 237 22.46 -7.74 22.75
CA PRO A 237 21.48 -8.04 23.81
C PRO A 237 20.62 -6.83 24.19
N THR A 238 21.18 -5.62 24.15
CA THR A 238 20.46 -4.37 24.43
C THR A 238 19.37 -4.06 23.41
N ASP A 239 19.53 -4.50 22.17
CA ASP A 239 18.57 -4.29 21.10
C ASP A 239 17.54 -5.43 21.04
N LEU A 240 17.79 -6.57 21.69
CA LEU A 240 16.92 -7.73 21.70
C LEU A 240 15.73 -7.59 22.66
N LEU A 241 15.94 -6.96 23.84
CA LEU A 241 14.96 -7.07 24.92
C LEU A 241 13.94 -5.92 24.97
N ASN A 242 14.33 -4.68 24.67
CA ASN A 242 13.44 -3.52 24.81
C ASN A 242 13.64 -2.44 23.75
N SER A 243 14.22 -2.76 22.62
CA SER A 243 14.53 -1.74 21.63
C SER A 243 13.27 -1.27 20.88
N SER A 244 12.93 -0.01 21.05
CA SER A 244 11.99 0.73 20.19
C SER A 244 12.60 1.12 18.86
N ALA A 245 13.87 0.73 18.59
CA ALA A 245 14.57 1.04 17.35
C ALA A 245 13.83 0.46 16.14
N PRO A 246 13.57 1.27 15.10
CA PRO A 246 12.85 0.82 13.91
C PRO A 246 13.68 -0.21 13.15
N LEU A 247 13.02 -1.25 12.61
CA LEU A 247 13.67 -2.24 11.74
C LEU A 247 14.21 -1.59 10.47
N LEU A 248 13.50 -0.61 9.92
CA LEU A 248 13.87 0.12 8.70
C LEU A 248 14.10 1.60 8.99
N SER A 249 15.32 2.08 8.78
CA SER A 249 15.69 3.50 8.96
C SER A 249 16.35 4.08 7.71
N PRO A 250 16.20 5.38 7.44
CA PRO A 250 16.91 6.04 6.37
C PRO A 250 18.41 5.99 6.58
N VAL A 251 19.14 5.43 5.63
CA VAL A 251 20.62 5.44 5.59
C VAL A 251 21.17 6.67 4.86
N ALA A 252 20.31 7.36 4.11
CA ALA A 252 20.63 8.63 3.46
C ALA A 252 19.42 9.56 3.53
N ILE A 253 19.62 10.77 4.04
CA ILE A 253 18.60 11.81 4.08
C ILE A 253 18.84 12.73 2.89
N PRO A 254 17.82 12.97 2.02
CA PRO A 254 17.97 13.93 0.94
C PRO A 254 18.39 15.30 1.46
N ARG A 255 19.33 15.97 0.79
CA ARG A 255 19.86 17.28 1.20
C ARG A 255 18.88 18.44 0.93
N THR A 256 17.59 18.24 1.11
CA THR A 256 16.59 19.31 0.97
C THR A 256 16.19 19.82 2.36
N PRO A 257 16.01 21.14 2.54
CA PRO A 257 15.58 21.72 3.81
C PRO A 257 14.33 21.04 4.38
N ALA A 258 13.36 20.73 3.52
CA ALA A 258 12.12 20.04 3.91
C ALA A 258 12.38 18.60 4.44
N SER A 259 13.36 17.88 3.89
CA SER A 259 13.74 16.55 4.36
C SER A 259 14.42 16.62 5.73
N HIS A 260 15.30 17.59 5.92
CA HIS A 260 15.97 17.80 7.20
C HIS A 260 14.97 18.22 8.29
N VAL A 261 14.08 19.18 8.02
CA VAL A 261 13.03 19.59 8.97
C VAL A 261 12.13 18.39 9.35
N LYS A 262 11.67 17.62 8.38
CA LYS A 262 10.86 16.41 8.64
C LYS A 262 11.63 15.35 9.44
N HIS A 263 12.91 15.20 9.16
CA HIS A 263 13.76 14.30 9.91
C HIS A 263 13.95 14.80 11.34
N HIS A 264 14.28 16.07 11.54
CA HIS A 264 14.41 16.68 12.87
C HIS A 264 13.11 16.61 13.69
N GLN A 265 11.98 16.99 13.14
CA GLN A 265 10.68 16.90 13.83
C GLN A 265 10.32 15.48 14.28
N ARG A 266 10.87 14.48 13.64
CA ARG A 266 10.75 13.07 14.04
C ARG A 266 11.84 12.63 15.02
N SER A 267 12.96 13.36 15.17
CA SER A 267 14.17 12.96 15.91
C SER A 267 14.25 13.44 17.36
N SER A 268 13.22 14.14 17.86
CA SER A 268 13.23 14.61 19.25
C SER A 268 13.20 13.50 20.32
N GLU A 269 12.89 12.25 19.94
CA GLU A 269 12.67 11.15 20.87
C GLU A 269 13.41 9.83 20.52
N GLY A 270 14.51 9.87 19.77
CA GLY A 270 15.30 8.67 19.44
C GLY A 270 15.49 8.40 17.96
N GLU A 271 16.05 7.24 17.62
CA GLU A 271 16.31 6.83 16.25
C GLU A 271 15.00 6.65 15.46
N LYS A 272 14.98 7.15 14.21
CA LYS A 272 13.75 7.18 13.41
C LYS A 272 13.74 6.26 12.22
N GLY A 273 12.63 5.54 12.14
CA GLY A 273 12.26 4.75 11.01
C GLY A 273 11.84 5.56 9.78
N TYR A 274 11.72 4.87 8.67
CA TYR A 274 11.06 5.41 7.50
C TYR A 274 9.59 5.74 7.79
N SER A 275 9.08 6.79 7.15
CA SER A 275 7.62 6.89 7.01
C SER A 275 7.15 5.87 5.95
N ALA A 276 5.90 5.44 6.05
CA ALA A 276 5.29 4.57 5.05
C ALA A 276 5.42 5.11 3.61
N ASP A 277 5.24 6.44 3.43
CA ASP A 277 5.44 7.09 2.13
C ASP A 277 6.92 7.16 1.72
N GLY A 278 7.83 7.23 2.71
CA GLY A 278 9.28 7.17 2.48
C GLY A 278 9.72 5.81 1.93
N ILE A 279 9.25 4.73 2.56
CA ILE A 279 9.48 3.35 2.07
C ILE A 279 8.98 3.22 0.63
N ASN A 280 7.72 3.62 0.36
CA ASN A 280 7.15 3.47 -0.97
C ASN A 280 7.95 4.23 -2.03
N ARG A 281 8.39 5.47 -1.74
CA ARG A 281 9.22 6.24 -2.67
C ARG A 281 10.59 5.59 -2.91
N SER A 282 11.20 5.03 -1.86
CA SER A 282 12.48 4.32 -2.00
C SER A 282 12.31 3.07 -2.87
N ILE A 283 11.28 2.27 -2.62
CA ILE A 283 10.95 1.09 -3.43
C ILE A 283 10.72 1.50 -4.88
N SER A 284 9.81 2.44 -5.15
CA SER A 284 9.50 2.86 -6.53
C SER A 284 10.75 3.34 -7.27
N ARG A 285 11.58 4.17 -6.62
CA ARG A 285 12.83 4.65 -7.23
C ARG A 285 13.80 3.51 -7.59
N MET A 286 13.96 2.55 -6.69
CA MET A 286 14.91 1.45 -6.91
C MET A 286 14.35 0.46 -7.94
N LEU A 287 13.05 0.21 -7.96
CA LEU A 287 12.40 -0.60 -9.00
C LEU A 287 12.50 0.05 -10.38
N THR A 288 12.39 1.37 -10.49
CA THR A 288 12.65 2.09 -11.76
C THR A 288 14.03 1.76 -12.29
N ILE A 289 15.06 1.80 -11.44
CA ILE A 289 16.45 1.45 -11.85
C ILE A 289 16.51 -0.02 -12.31
N ILE A 290 15.86 -0.96 -11.61
CA ILE A 290 15.82 -2.37 -12.03
C ILE A 290 15.16 -2.51 -13.40
N VAL A 291 14.01 -1.87 -13.62
CA VAL A 291 13.28 -1.90 -14.89
C VAL A 291 14.15 -1.37 -16.05
N GLU A 292 14.96 -0.35 -15.78
CA GLU A 292 15.84 0.26 -16.79
C GLU A 292 17.11 -0.56 -17.08
N THR A 293 17.61 -1.30 -16.09
CA THR A 293 18.97 -1.91 -16.16
C THR A 293 18.99 -3.44 -16.11
N MET A 294 17.85 -4.11 -15.97
CA MET A 294 17.73 -5.56 -16.01
C MET A 294 17.35 -5.98 -17.44
N ASP A 295 18.32 -6.58 -18.17
CA ASP A 295 18.21 -6.82 -19.62
C ASP A 295 17.24 -7.96 -19.97
N ASP A 296 17.07 -8.94 -19.08
CA ASP A 296 16.27 -10.15 -19.28
C ASP A 296 14.77 -9.98 -18.98
N LEU A 297 14.29 -8.74 -18.75
CA LEU A 297 12.87 -8.44 -18.56
C LEU A 297 12.15 -8.27 -19.90
N SER A 298 11.02 -8.99 -20.06
CA SER A 298 10.08 -8.74 -21.14
C SER A 298 9.38 -7.39 -20.99
N LEU A 299 8.73 -6.90 -22.05
CA LEU A 299 7.97 -5.64 -22.01
C LEU A 299 6.86 -5.68 -20.97
N ASP A 300 6.13 -6.79 -20.86
CA ASP A 300 5.04 -6.97 -19.90
C ASP A 300 5.58 -6.98 -18.46
N GLU A 301 6.72 -7.64 -18.22
CA GLU A 301 7.36 -7.65 -16.91
C GLU A 301 7.85 -6.27 -16.49
N ARG A 302 8.36 -5.47 -17.41
CA ARG A 302 8.73 -4.05 -17.16
C ARG A 302 7.51 -3.23 -16.73
N VAL A 303 6.36 -3.42 -17.39
CA VAL A 303 5.11 -2.77 -17.03
C VAL A 303 4.65 -3.21 -15.64
N ILE A 304 4.68 -4.52 -15.35
CA ILE A 304 4.32 -5.08 -14.05
C ILE A 304 5.21 -4.50 -12.94
N LEU A 305 6.55 -4.57 -13.11
CA LEU A 305 7.49 -4.06 -12.11
C LEU A 305 7.39 -2.55 -11.92
N GLY A 306 7.17 -1.78 -12.98
CA GLY A 306 6.97 -0.33 -12.91
C GLY A 306 5.69 0.07 -12.14
N ALA A 307 4.69 -0.81 -12.10
CA ALA A 307 3.43 -0.61 -11.37
C ALA A 307 3.48 -1.13 -9.91
N VAL A 308 4.57 -1.81 -9.52
CA VAL A 308 4.70 -2.39 -8.17
C VAL A 308 4.70 -1.31 -7.10
N ASN A 309 3.95 -1.57 -6.08
CA ASN A 309 3.91 -0.78 -4.84
C ASN A 309 3.88 -1.71 -3.63
N ALA A 310 3.98 -1.13 -2.45
CA ALA A 310 3.97 -1.90 -1.20
C ALA A 310 2.75 -2.82 -1.02
N HIS A 311 1.60 -2.46 -1.60
CA HIS A 311 0.40 -3.32 -1.53
C HIS A 311 0.51 -4.52 -2.48
N ALA A 312 1.13 -4.34 -3.64
CA ALA A 312 1.42 -5.43 -4.58
C ALA A 312 2.31 -6.51 -3.94
N MET A 313 3.32 -6.11 -3.15
CA MET A 313 4.17 -7.06 -2.42
C MET A 313 3.39 -7.94 -1.46
N ARG A 314 2.48 -7.34 -0.68
CA ARG A 314 1.62 -8.12 0.21
C ARG A 314 0.64 -9.03 -0.55
N GLN A 315 0.17 -8.62 -1.73
CA GLN A 315 -0.61 -9.49 -2.61
C GLN A 315 0.23 -10.64 -3.14
N THR A 316 1.49 -10.38 -3.50
CA THR A 316 2.47 -11.42 -3.89
C THR A 316 2.62 -12.46 -2.79
N PHE A 317 2.80 -12.04 -1.53
CA PHE A 317 2.82 -12.98 -0.40
C PHE A 317 1.55 -13.86 -0.35
N GLY A 318 0.37 -13.24 -0.42
CA GLY A 318 -0.90 -13.98 -0.35
C GLY A 318 -1.07 -14.98 -1.51
N THR A 319 -0.74 -14.56 -2.73
CA THR A 319 -0.85 -15.41 -3.92
C THR A 319 0.17 -16.55 -3.90
N GLN A 320 1.44 -16.25 -3.56
CA GLN A 320 2.50 -17.27 -3.47
C GLN A 320 2.18 -18.29 -2.36
N SER A 321 1.76 -17.83 -1.18
CA SER A 321 1.42 -18.73 -0.08
C SER A 321 0.31 -19.72 -0.45
N VAL A 322 -0.70 -19.26 -1.20
CA VAL A 322 -1.79 -20.16 -1.66
C VAL A 322 -1.29 -21.09 -2.76
N ALA A 323 -0.44 -20.61 -3.66
CA ALA A 323 0.19 -21.44 -4.69
C ALA A 323 1.10 -22.54 -4.09
N ASP A 324 1.75 -22.24 -2.97
CA ASP A 324 2.58 -23.16 -2.19
C ASP A 324 1.75 -23.99 -1.16
N GLU A 325 0.43 -24.08 -1.37
CA GLU A 325 -0.52 -24.91 -0.60
C GLU A 325 -0.63 -24.54 0.89
N VAL A 326 -0.22 -23.35 1.30
CA VAL A 326 -0.42 -22.89 2.69
C VAL A 326 -1.94 -22.75 2.94
N PRO A 327 -2.47 -23.33 4.04
CA PRO A 327 -3.90 -23.26 4.34
C PRO A 327 -4.43 -21.82 4.38
N VAL A 328 -5.56 -21.58 3.76
CA VAL A 328 -6.13 -20.22 3.55
C VAL A 328 -6.41 -19.49 4.87
N ASP A 329 -6.79 -20.23 5.91
CA ASP A 329 -7.00 -19.67 7.27
C ASP A 329 -5.68 -19.21 7.90
N VAL A 330 -4.57 -19.89 7.62
CA VAL A 330 -3.22 -19.47 8.04
C VAL A 330 -2.82 -18.20 7.31
N VAL A 331 -2.98 -18.16 5.99
CA VAL A 331 -2.74 -16.96 5.18
C VAL A 331 -3.59 -15.79 5.67
N GLN A 332 -4.86 -16.03 5.99
CA GLN A 332 -5.77 -15.03 6.56
C GLN A 332 -5.23 -14.44 7.88
N LYS A 333 -4.79 -15.31 8.79
CA LYS A 333 -4.25 -14.90 10.11
C LYS A 333 -2.98 -14.06 9.94
N VAL A 334 -2.03 -14.51 9.13
CA VAL A 334 -0.78 -13.79 8.84
C VAL A 334 -1.08 -12.43 8.22
N LEU A 335 -1.95 -12.38 7.21
CA LEU A 335 -2.37 -11.13 6.59
C LEU A 335 -3.25 -10.26 7.52
N GLY A 336 -3.86 -10.80 8.55
CA GLY A 336 -4.80 -10.08 9.43
C GLY A 336 -6.00 -9.56 8.66
N HIS A 337 -6.62 -10.41 7.84
CA HIS A 337 -7.87 -10.13 7.15
C HIS A 337 -9.06 -10.40 8.08
N ALA A 338 -9.99 -9.46 8.14
CA ALA A 338 -11.16 -9.56 9.01
C ALA A 338 -12.16 -10.65 8.58
N SER A 339 -12.12 -11.05 7.29
CA SER A 339 -13.00 -12.09 6.76
C SER A 339 -12.23 -13.01 5.78
N LEU A 340 -12.65 -14.27 5.71
CA LEU A 340 -12.18 -15.24 4.72
C LEU A 340 -12.44 -14.78 3.29
N GLN A 341 -13.55 -14.07 3.05
CA GLN A 341 -13.88 -13.52 1.74
C GLN A 341 -12.77 -12.62 1.18
N THR A 342 -12.05 -11.89 2.04
CA THR A 342 -10.90 -11.09 1.62
C THR A 342 -9.70 -11.95 1.24
N THR A 343 -9.60 -13.17 1.74
CA THR A 343 -8.49 -14.10 1.48
C THR A 343 -8.83 -15.06 0.34
N SER A 344 -10.10 -15.40 0.15
CA SER A 344 -10.56 -16.31 -0.92
C SER A 344 -10.25 -15.81 -2.34
N ILE A 345 -10.01 -14.52 -2.49
CA ILE A 345 -9.57 -13.95 -3.77
C ILE A 345 -8.21 -14.51 -4.23
N TYR A 346 -7.31 -14.86 -3.31
CA TYR A 346 -6.03 -15.49 -3.67
C TYR A 346 -6.26 -16.91 -4.20
N VAL A 347 -7.23 -17.63 -3.64
CA VAL A 347 -7.65 -18.95 -4.14
C VAL A 347 -8.26 -18.86 -5.53
N GLN A 348 -9.09 -17.83 -5.77
CA GLN A 348 -9.68 -17.61 -7.10
C GLN A 348 -8.61 -17.24 -8.14
N ALA A 349 -7.62 -16.42 -7.75
CA ALA A 349 -6.50 -16.09 -8.61
C ALA A 349 -5.68 -17.32 -8.99
N GLU A 350 -5.41 -18.19 -8.04
CA GLU A 350 -4.67 -19.42 -8.28
C GLU A 350 -5.45 -20.36 -9.20
N LYS A 351 -6.74 -20.56 -8.97
CA LYS A 351 -7.59 -21.34 -9.88
C LYS A 351 -7.58 -20.81 -11.31
N LYS A 352 -7.67 -19.48 -11.48
CA LYS A 352 -7.59 -18.84 -12.78
C LYS A 352 -6.24 -19.11 -13.46
N ARG A 353 -5.13 -18.96 -12.73
CA ARG A 353 -3.79 -19.23 -13.21
C ARG A 353 -3.64 -20.68 -13.67
N VAL A 354 -4.11 -21.64 -12.87
CA VAL A 354 -4.09 -23.07 -13.24
C VAL A 354 -4.86 -23.33 -14.53
N LEU A 355 -6.03 -22.73 -14.68
CA LEU A 355 -6.83 -22.89 -15.91
C LEU A 355 -6.14 -22.29 -17.13
N GLU A 356 -5.52 -21.12 -16.99
CA GLU A 356 -4.78 -20.43 -18.07
C GLU A 356 -3.54 -21.24 -18.49
N GLU A 357 -2.79 -21.79 -17.54
CA GLU A 357 -1.62 -22.65 -17.80
C GLU A 357 -2.01 -23.95 -18.52
N VAL A 358 -3.08 -24.61 -18.07
CA VAL A 358 -3.61 -25.83 -18.71
C VAL A 358 -4.14 -25.53 -20.09
N ALA A 359 -4.85 -24.43 -20.30
CA ALA A 359 -5.32 -24.00 -21.61
C ALA A 359 -4.14 -23.73 -22.57
N GLY A 360 -3.10 -23.07 -22.10
CA GLY A 360 -1.87 -22.86 -22.85
C GLY A 360 -1.16 -24.18 -23.20
N TYR A 361 -1.12 -25.14 -22.29
CA TYR A 361 -0.61 -26.48 -22.57
C TYR A 361 -1.39 -27.16 -23.71
N TYR A 362 -2.74 -27.14 -23.66
CA TYR A 362 -3.56 -27.74 -24.71
C TYR A 362 -3.36 -27.04 -26.05
N ALA A 363 -3.27 -25.72 -26.09
CA ALA A 363 -3.00 -24.96 -27.29
C ALA A 363 -1.66 -25.33 -27.95
N ARG A 364 -0.59 -25.44 -27.14
CA ARG A 364 0.74 -25.88 -27.64
C ARG A 364 0.70 -27.30 -28.21
N ARG A 365 -0.02 -28.21 -27.57
CA ARG A 365 -0.16 -29.60 -28.01
C ARG A 365 -0.96 -29.71 -29.31
N ALA A 366 -2.04 -28.93 -29.47
CA ALA A 366 -2.83 -28.89 -30.70
C ALA A 366 -1.98 -28.37 -31.88
N ASN A 367 -1.18 -27.33 -31.68
CA ASN A 367 -0.29 -26.79 -32.71
C ASN A 367 0.84 -27.78 -33.12
N ALA A 368 1.34 -28.57 -32.15
CA ALA A 368 2.33 -29.61 -32.43
C ALA A 368 1.77 -30.75 -33.27
N SER A 369 0.49 -31.12 -33.08
CA SER A 369 -0.21 -32.15 -33.88
C SER A 369 -0.46 -31.70 -35.31
N THR A 370 -0.77 -30.42 -35.51
CA THR A 370 -1.01 -29.85 -36.88
C THR A 370 0.25 -29.62 -37.69
N SER A 371 1.42 -29.47 -37.05
CA SER A 371 2.70 -29.34 -37.74
C SER A 371 3.32 -30.70 -38.14
N GLY A 372 2.91 -31.80 -37.51
CA GLY A 372 3.33 -33.15 -37.86
C GLY A 372 2.63 -33.74 -39.12
N GLU A 373 1.43 -33.25 -39.47
CA GLU A 373 0.67 -33.73 -40.64
C GLU A 373 1.02 -33.01 -41.96
N ARG A 374 1.84 -31.98 -41.93
CA ARG A 374 2.28 -31.27 -43.17
C ARG A 374 3.68 -31.68 -43.69
N GLY A 375 4.24 -32.75 -43.12
CA GLY A 375 5.58 -33.26 -43.44
C GLY A 375 5.62 -34.67 -44.07
N ASN A 376 4.52 -35.14 -44.64
CA ASN A 376 4.49 -36.40 -45.38
C ASN A 376 4.03 -36.19 -46.83
#